data_138f7f03496ba670708aa9514f706dc1
#
_entry.id   138f7f03496ba670708aa9514f706dc1
#
_cell.length_a   1.000
_cell.length_b   1.000
_cell.length_c   1.000
_cell.angle_alpha   90.00
_cell.angle_beta   90.00
_cell.angle_gamma   90.00
#
_symmetry.space_group_name_H-M   'P 1'
#
loop_
_entity.id
_entity.type
_entity.pdbx_description
1 polymer ?
#
loop_
_entity_poly.entity_id
_entity_poly.type
_entity_poly.pdbx_seq_one_letter_code
_entity_poly.pdbx_strand_id
1 'polypeptide(L)'
;MSEASATTHSSEPDALDAIAHAASTGLWRAFGWAAWAAASLPAFGDDDDPLETPESAALVKRLPLRDAFCAASGRELRLLCLHGRGSNNDITALQFNNMRLRARLSLDFLHGPELASAQSSTFELFSAKPFQAWWSGTLSAAKLRRLVAYLEHYVARLGPFDGLFGFSQGAALATLASAADVRRALGLPESPPWKFVLCGNGVHLGDEAVAELCGGGLLREGAVRLRSLHLVGRFDYCRASSQSLAARYDSAGARVHYHDSGHELPAALGADAPLQEAVAAFFQEAGGEIRE
;
A
#
# COMPACT_ATOMS: atom_id res chain seq x y z
N MET A 1 45.62 24.92 38.04
CA MET A 1 45.11 23.61 37.69
C MET A 1 43.66 23.81 37.33
N SER A 2 43.36 23.83 36.06
CA SER A 2 41.99 23.93 35.53
C SER A 2 41.88 22.91 34.41
N GLU A 3 41.12 21.86 34.67
CA GLU A 3 40.84 20.79 33.69
C GLU A 3 39.79 21.28 32.68
N ALA A 4 40.19 21.33 31.44
CA ALA A 4 39.27 21.58 30.33
C ALA A 4 38.60 20.25 29.93
N SER A 5 37.31 20.14 30.20
CA SER A 5 36.46 19.06 29.72
C SER A 5 36.22 19.22 28.20
N ALA A 6 36.79 18.34 27.42
CA ALA A 6 36.50 18.24 25.99
C ALA A 6 35.21 17.45 25.79
N THR A 7 34.14 18.14 25.46
CA THR A 7 32.89 17.53 24.95
C THR A 7 33.11 17.11 23.51
N THR A 8 33.23 15.81 23.30
CA THR A 8 33.17 15.21 21.95
C THR A 8 31.71 15.24 21.46
N HIS A 9 31.42 16.15 20.55
CA HIS A 9 30.21 16.06 19.72
C HIS A 9 30.37 14.87 18.77
N SER A 10 29.71 13.78 19.07
CA SER A 10 29.45 12.74 18.06
C SER A 10 28.38 13.31 17.12
N SER A 11 28.78 13.67 15.91
CA SER A 11 27.83 13.99 14.84
C SER A 11 27.04 12.73 14.50
N GLU A 12 25.75 12.72 14.81
CA GLU A 12 24.84 11.72 14.23
C GLU A 12 24.89 11.87 12.71
N PRO A 13 24.95 10.76 11.95
CA PRO A 13 24.93 10.81 10.49
C PRO A 13 23.63 11.45 10.04
N ASP A 14 23.72 12.34 9.05
CA ASP A 14 22.56 13.00 8.45
C ASP A 14 21.56 11.94 7.96
N ALA A 15 20.29 12.14 8.23
CA ALA A 15 19.24 11.19 7.84
C ALA A 15 19.24 10.87 6.32
N LEU A 16 19.71 11.83 5.51
CA LEU A 16 19.88 11.66 4.07
C LEU A 16 21.02 10.69 3.71
N ASP A 17 22.12 10.71 4.47
CA ASP A 17 23.23 9.78 4.26
C ASP A 17 22.86 8.35 4.69
N ALA A 18 22.05 8.21 5.74
CA ALA A 18 21.51 6.93 6.16
C ALA A 18 20.55 6.34 5.10
N ILE A 19 19.73 7.19 4.46
CA ILE A 19 18.83 6.82 3.36
C ILE A 19 19.64 6.36 2.14
N ALA A 20 20.67 7.11 1.75
CA ALA A 20 21.52 6.78 0.63
C ALA A 20 22.30 5.47 0.87
N HIS A 21 22.77 5.25 2.08
CA HIS A 21 23.50 4.04 2.45
C HIS A 21 22.58 2.81 2.50
N ALA A 22 21.38 2.92 3.06
CA ALA A 22 20.40 1.83 3.07
C ALA A 22 19.95 1.44 1.65
N ALA A 23 19.76 2.41 0.77
CA ALA A 23 19.42 2.16 -0.62
C ALA A 23 20.54 1.49 -1.42
N SER A 24 21.81 1.84 -1.14
CA SER A 24 22.98 1.31 -1.86
C SER A 24 23.45 -0.05 -1.39
N THR A 25 23.23 -0.41 -0.11
CA THR A 25 23.77 -1.62 0.52
C THR A 25 22.81 -2.80 0.55
N GLY A 26 21.57 -2.63 0.10
CA GLY A 26 20.55 -3.68 0.18
C GLY A 26 20.20 -4.08 1.63
N LEU A 27 20.42 -3.19 2.59
CA LEU A 27 20.17 -3.38 4.02
C LEU A 27 18.73 -3.78 4.35
N TRP A 28 17.81 -3.57 3.41
CA TRP A 28 16.45 -4.12 3.47
C TRP A 28 16.40 -5.64 3.68
N ARG A 29 17.48 -6.37 3.33
CA ARG A 29 17.58 -7.82 3.50
C ARG A 29 18.02 -8.26 4.89
N ALA A 30 18.60 -7.38 5.70
CA ALA A 30 19.27 -7.75 6.94
C ALA A 30 18.40 -7.61 8.20
N PHE A 31 17.31 -6.86 8.15
CA PHE A 31 16.45 -6.67 9.31
C PHE A 31 15.33 -7.69 9.33
N GLY A 32 15.63 -8.82 9.93
CA GLY A 32 14.69 -9.90 10.18
C GLY A 32 13.51 -9.44 11.05
N TRP A 33 12.40 -9.85 10.68
CA TRP A 33 11.00 -9.66 11.06
C TRP A 33 10.62 -10.12 12.47
N ALA A 34 11.43 -9.89 13.50
CA ALA A 34 11.20 -10.44 14.85
C ALA A 34 10.20 -9.69 15.73
N ALA A 35 9.51 -8.66 15.25
CA ALA A 35 8.68 -7.82 16.12
C ALA A 35 7.22 -7.65 15.67
N TRP A 36 6.63 -8.63 15.01
CA TRP A 36 5.23 -8.52 14.60
C TRP A 36 4.21 -8.86 15.69
N ALA A 37 4.66 -9.29 16.85
CA ALA A 37 3.77 -9.65 17.94
C ALA A 37 3.59 -8.48 18.94
N ALA A 38 2.36 -8.04 19.07
CA ALA A 38 1.80 -7.33 20.22
C ALA A 38 2.31 -5.91 20.52
N ALA A 39 1.71 -4.92 19.87
CA ALA A 39 1.43 -3.65 20.53
C ALA A 39 0.00 -3.24 20.17
N SER A 40 -0.93 -3.57 21.05
CA SER A 40 -2.30 -3.03 21.03
C SER A 40 -2.20 -1.58 21.51
N LEU A 41 -2.15 -0.65 20.57
CA LEU A 41 -2.51 0.74 20.87
C LEU A 41 -4.03 0.81 20.89
N PRO A 42 -4.62 1.74 21.68
CA PRO A 42 -6.07 1.89 21.73
C PRO A 42 -6.58 2.17 20.32
N ALA A 43 -7.50 1.34 19.86
CA ALA A 43 -8.29 1.60 18.67
C ALA A 43 -9.13 2.87 18.92
N PHE A 44 -9.38 3.65 17.86
CA PHE A 44 -10.42 4.66 17.92
C PHE A 44 -11.71 4.00 18.41
N GLY A 45 -12.41 4.66 19.33
CA GLY A 45 -13.72 4.19 19.81
C GLY A 45 -14.65 3.94 18.63
N ASP A 46 -15.62 3.03 18.83
CA ASP A 46 -16.60 2.70 17.77
C ASP A 46 -17.46 3.92 17.33
N ASP A 47 -17.41 5.03 18.07
CA ASP A 47 -18.17 6.25 17.85
C ASP A 47 -17.40 7.32 17.02
N ASP A 48 -16.09 7.16 16.78
CA ASP A 48 -15.31 8.09 15.97
C ASP A 48 -15.48 7.79 14.47
N ASP A 49 -16.34 8.54 13.79
CA ASP A 49 -16.52 8.47 12.35
C ASP A 49 -15.34 9.16 11.64
N PRO A 50 -14.45 8.41 10.95
CA PRO A 50 -13.31 9.01 10.23
C PRO A 50 -13.73 9.91 9.07
N LEU A 51 -15.03 9.93 8.71
CA LEU A 51 -15.56 10.75 7.63
C LEU A 51 -15.82 12.20 8.03
N GLU A 52 -15.97 12.52 9.33
CA GLU A 52 -16.40 13.84 9.79
C GLU A 52 -15.29 14.79 10.19
N THR A 53 -14.03 14.37 10.24
CA THR A 53 -12.96 15.28 10.65
C THR A 53 -12.44 16.13 9.48
N PRO A 54 -12.30 17.47 9.65
CA PRO A 54 -11.67 18.35 8.64
C PRO A 54 -10.25 17.91 8.29
N GLU A 55 -9.62 17.12 9.15
CA GLU A 55 -8.30 16.54 8.99
C GLU A 55 -8.25 15.48 7.90
N SER A 56 -9.35 14.78 7.64
CA SER A 56 -9.40 13.77 6.56
C SER A 56 -9.10 14.37 5.18
N ALA A 57 -9.45 15.62 4.96
CA ALA A 57 -9.15 16.35 3.72
C ALA A 57 -7.68 16.83 3.65
N ALA A 58 -7.05 17.07 4.80
CA ALA A 58 -5.64 17.49 4.89
C ALA A 58 -4.65 16.31 4.82
N LEU A 59 -5.16 15.07 4.94
CA LEU A 59 -4.35 13.85 4.98
C LEU A 59 -3.83 13.41 3.60
N VAL A 60 -4.30 14.07 2.51
CA VAL A 60 -3.87 13.72 1.16
C VAL A 60 -2.65 14.48 0.75
N LYS A 61 -1.56 13.78 0.68
CA LYS A 61 -0.34 14.30 0.08
C LYS A 61 -0.22 13.76 -1.34
N ARG A 62 -0.41 14.64 -2.31
CA ARG A 62 -0.12 14.34 -3.71
C ARG A 62 1.37 14.46 -3.94
N LEU A 63 2.02 13.35 -4.25
CA LEU A 63 3.42 13.33 -4.65
C LEU A 63 3.49 12.95 -6.13
N PRO A 64 3.76 13.90 -7.03
CA PRO A 64 4.11 13.54 -8.39
C PRO A 64 5.43 12.76 -8.35
N LEU A 65 5.48 11.60 -9.00
CA LEU A 65 6.75 10.95 -9.28
C LEU A 65 7.55 11.88 -10.19
N ARG A 66 8.51 12.59 -9.60
CA ARG A 66 9.45 13.41 -10.35
C ARG A 66 10.54 12.52 -10.91
N ASP A 67 10.35 12.00 -12.10
CA ASP A 67 11.46 11.69 -12.97
C ASP A 67 11.60 12.79 -14.00
N ALA A 68 12.78 13.38 -14.00
CA ALA A 68 13.17 14.45 -14.89
C ALA A 68 13.47 13.95 -16.31
N PHE A 69 12.71 12.99 -16.85
CA PHE A 69 12.95 12.52 -18.21
C PHE A 69 11.69 12.53 -19.05
N CYS A 70 11.74 13.41 -20.03
CA CYS A 70 11.10 13.44 -21.33
C CYS A 70 9.59 13.60 -21.45
N ALA A 71 9.26 14.68 -22.13
CA ALA A 71 8.05 14.89 -22.88
C ALA A 71 7.81 13.77 -23.91
N ALA A 72 6.97 12.82 -23.56
CA ALA A 72 6.29 11.97 -24.52
C ALA A 72 4.80 12.17 -24.32
N SER A 73 4.09 12.27 -25.42
CA SER A 73 2.65 12.53 -25.50
C SER A 73 1.87 11.29 -25.05
N GLY A 74 1.48 11.19 -23.79
CA GLY A 74 0.69 10.07 -23.32
C GLY A 74 0.00 10.37 -22.00
N ARG A 75 -0.99 9.54 -21.68
CA ARG A 75 -1.83 9.71 -20.51
C ARG A 75 -1.10 9.25 -19.25
N GLU A 76 -0.98 10.16 -18.29
CA GLU A 76 -0.59 9.84 -16.93
C GLU A 76 -1.74 9.09 -16.21
N LEU A 77 -1.45 7.91 -15.65
CA LEU A 77 -2.42 7.18 -14.82
C LEU A 77 -2.36 7.68 -13.39
N ARG A 78 -3.52 7.89 -12.82
CA ARG A 78 -3.66 8.37 -11.45
C ARG A 78 -4.02 7.24 -10.51
N LEU A 79 -3.16 6.98 -9.51
CA LEU A 79 -3.34 5.91 -8.54
C LEU A 79 -3.60 6.47 -7.15
N LEU A 80 -4.56 5.89 -6.45
CA LEU A 80 -4.72 6.06 -5.02
C LEU A 80 -3.98 4.95 -4.27
N CYS A 81 -3.04 5.33 -3.41
CA CYS A 81 -2.12 4.43 -2.73
C CYS A 81 -2.51 4.22 -1.27
N LEU A 82 -2.63 2.95 -0.89
CA LEU A 82 -2.99 2.48 0.44
C LEU A 82 -1.79 1.78 1.08
N HIS A 83 -1.26 2.34 2.17
CA HIS A 83 -0.07 1.84 2.86
C HIS A 83 -0.31 0.52 3.62
N GLY A 84 0.75 -0.13 4.06
CA GLY A 84 0.70 -1.29 4.96
C GLY A 84 0.48 -0.89 6.42
N ARG A 85 0.12 -1.86 7.27
CA ARG A 85 0.03 -1.64 8.73
C ARG A 85 1.41 -1.25 9.28
N GLY A 86 1.43 -0.30 10.21
CA GLY A 86 2.68 0.20 10.82
C GLY A 86 3.57 0.92 9.83
N SER A 87 2.97 1.50 8.80
CA SER A 87 3.60 2.31 7.77
C SER A 87 2.89 3.67 7.69
N ASN A 88 3.25 4.48 6.72
CA ASN A 88 2.60 5.75 6.41
C ASN A 88 2.83 6.14 4.95
N ASN A 89 2.32 7.29 4.55
CA ASN A 89 2.42 7.76 3.18
C ASN A 89 3.86 8.00 2.71
N ASP A 90 4.75 8.51 3.59
CA ASP A 90 6.14 8.78 3.23
C ASP A 90 6.90 7.47 2.96
N ILE A 91 6.69 6.46 3.80
CA ILE A 91 7.27 5.12 3.60
C ILE A 91 6.76 4.48 2.31
N THR A 92 5.45 4.56 2.06
CA THR A 92 4.86 3.99 0.85
C THR A 92 5.35 4.71 -0.40
N ALA A 93 5.48 6.04 -0.35
CA ALA A 93 6.05 6.82 -1.44
C ALA A 93 7.51 6.45 -1.72
N LEU A 94 8.31 6.27 -0.67
CA LEU A 94 9.70 5.83 -0.78
C LEU A 94 9.79 4.43 -1.42
N GLN A 95 9.00 3.48 -0.94
CA GLN A 95 8.97 2.12 -1.50
C GLN A 95 8.56 2.13 -2.97
N PHE A 96 7.54 2.93 -3.31
CA PHE A 96 7.06 3.05 -4.69
C PHE A 96 8.12 3.66 -5.62
N ASN A 97 8.78 4.73 -5.16
CA ASN A 97 9.88 5.35 -5.90
C ASN A 97 11.06 4.39 -6.12
N ASN A 98 11.37 3.55 -5.14
CA ASN A 98 12.44 2.56 -5.24
C ASN A 98 12.16 1.48 -6.28
N MET A 99 10.91 1.23 -6.65
CA MET A 99 10.58 0.32 -7.75
C MET A 99 11.03 0.85 -9.12
N ARG A 100 11.24 2.14 -9.29
CA ARG A 100 11.66 2.79 -10.54
C ARG A 100 10.82 2.35 -11.74
N LEU A 101 9.50 2.41 -11.58
CA LEU A 101 8.56 2.03 -12.63
C LEU A 101 8.71 2.92 -13.86
N ARG A 102 8.66 2.32 -15.05
CA ARG A 102 8.69 3.05 -16.33
C ARG A 102 7.34 3.68 -16.72
N ALA A 103 6.28 3.46 -15.95
CA ALA A 103 4.98 4.06 -16.21
C ALA A 103 4.92 5.53 -15.77
N ARG A 104 4.16 6.34 -16.50
CA ARG A 104 3.81 7.71 -16.06
C ARG A 104 2.65 7.62 -15.08
N LEU A 105 2.95 7.88 -13.82
CA LEU A 105 2.01 7.74 -12.72
C LEU A 105 1.93 9.04 -11.90
N SER A 106 0.71 9.42 -11.55
CA SER A 106 0.42 10.39 -10.50
C SER A 106 -0.09 9.65 -9.29
N LEU A 107 0.55 9.81 -8.14
CA LEU A 107 0.24 9.07 -6.93
C LEU A 107 -0.38 9.98 -5.90
N ASP A 108 -1.55 9.60 -5.41
CA ASP A 108 -2.18 10.17 -4.24
C ASP A 108 -2.13 9.14 -3.11
N PHE A 109 -1.82 9.55 -1.88
CA PHE A 109 -1.65 8.64 -0.75
C PHE A 109 -2.73 8.91 0.31
N LEU A 110 -3.46 7.87 0.68
CA LEU A 110 -4.46 7.93 1.72
C LEU A 110 -3.90 7.38 3.04
N HIS A 111 -4.14 8.09 4.12
CA HIS A 111 -3.75 7.64 5.47
C HIS A 111 -4.77 6.65 6.04
N GLY A 112 -4.28 5.63 6.72
CA GLY A 112 -5.13 4.76 7.52
C GLY A 112 -5.66 5.53 8.75
N PRO A 113 -6.87 5.24 9.22
CA PRO A 113 -7.52 5.99 10.29
C PRO A 113 -7.01 5.66 11.70
N GLU A 114 -6.29 4.55 11.88
CA GLU A 114 -5.82 4.11 13.19
C GLU A 114 -4.32 4.33 13.35
N LEU A 115 -3.89 4.77 14.54
CA LEU A 115 -2.47 4.82 14.88
C LEU A 115 -1.91 3.41 15.08
N ALA A 116 -0.67 3.20 14.72
CA ALA A 116 0.03 1.94 14.89
C ALA A 116 1.50 2.18 15.27
N SER A 117 2.14 1.16 15.83
CA SER A 117 3.59 1.15 15.95
C SER A 117 4.23 0.96 14.57
N ALA A 118 5.44 1.48 14.39
CA ALA A 118 6.21 1.23 13.19
C ALA A 118 6.35 -0.27 12.94
N GLN A 119 6.25 -0.69 11.69
CA GLN A 119 6.43 -2.08 11.30
C GLN A 119 7.87 -2.56 11.54
N SER A 120 8.83 -1.65 11.47
CA SER A 120 10.24 -1.91 11.77
C SER A 120 10.93 -0.63 12.26
N SER A 121 12.02 -0.77 13.01
CA SER A 121 12.87 0.36 13.40
C SER A 121 13.45 1.12 12.20
N THR A 122 13.62 0.43 11.07
CA THR A 122 14.04 1.08 9.82
C THR A 122 13.02 2.14 9.35
N PHE A 123 11.72 1.88 9.53
CA PHE A 123 10.70 2.86 9.16
C PHE A 123 10.78 4.13 10.01
N GLU A 124 11.16 4.01 11.28
CA GLU A 124 11.37 5.17 12.17
C GLU A 124 12.51 6.07 11.71
N LEU A 125 13.51 5.51 11.00
CA LEU A 125 14.60 6.30 10.40
C LEU A 125 14.16 7.09 9.17
N PHE A 126 13.14 6.60 8.44
CA PHE A 126 12.71 7.21 7.17
C PHE A 126 11.55 8.19 7.31
N SER A 127 10.83 8.19 8.42
CA SER A 127 9.72 9.10 8.64
C SER A 127 9.53 9.41 10.12
N ALA A 128 9.49 10.71 10.44
CA ALA A 128 9.11 11.20 11.76
C ALA A 128 7.58 11.30 11.95
N LYS A 129 6.78 10.95 10.93
CA LYS A 129 5.33 11.02 11.00
C LYS A 129 4.76 9.80 11.73
N PRO A 130 3.56 9.93 12.31
CA PRO A 130 2.87 8.81 12.90
C PRO A 130 2.73 7.65 11.92
N PHE A 131 2.92 6.42 12.41
CA PHE A 131 2.63 5.21 11.67
C PHE A 131 1.17 4.84 11.88
N GLN A 132 0.57 4.23 10.86
CA GLN A 132 -0.87 4.03 10.81
C GLN A 132 -1.23 2.62 10.35
N ALA A 133 -2.47 2.27 10.56
CA ALA A 133 -3.10 1.04 10.09
C ALA A 133 -4.50 1.35 9.56
N TRP A 134 -5.02 0.47 8.72
CA TRP A 134 -6.42 0.51 8.31
C TRP A 134 -7.32 -0.03 9.41
N TRP A 135 -6.87 -1.07 10.08
CA TRP A 135 -7.51 -1.60 11.30
C TRP A 135 -6.47 -2.25 12.21
N SER A 136 -6.79 -2.27 13.50
CA SER A 136 -6.06 -3.00 14.53
C SER A 136 -6.93 -4.14 15.08
N GLY A 137 -6.30 -5.23 15.52
CA GLY A 137 -7.01 -6.41 15.97
C GLY A 137 -7.80 -7.10 14.85
N THR A 138 -8.96 -7.63 15.17
CA THR A 138 -9.85 -8.29 14.21
C THR A 138 -10.61 -7.25 13.39
N LEU A 139 -10.65 -7.44 12.08
CA LEU A 139 -11.53 -6.68 11.21
C LEU A 139 -12.97 -7.14 11.45
N SER A 140 -13.86 -6.26 11.86
CA SER A 140 -15.30 -6.52 11.96
C SER A 140 -16.04 -5.98 10.72
N ALA A 141 -17.27 -6.43 10.49
CA ALA A 141 -18.11 -5.89 9.40
C ALA A 141 -18.35 -4.38 9.55
N ALA A 142 -18.52 -3.89 10.79
CA ALA A 142 -18.66 -2.47 11.06
C ALA A 142 -17.41 -1.68 10.69
N LYS A 143 -16.22 -2.16 11.06
CA LYS A 143 -14.94 -1.54 10.64
C LYS A 143 -14.78 -1.58 9.12
N LEU A 144 -15.06 -2.71 8.48
CA LEU A 144 -14.98 -2.83 7.02
C LEU A 144 -15.92 -1.83 6.33
N ARG A 145 -17.15 -1.69 6.80
CA ARG A 145 -18.13 -0.71 6.30
C ARG A 145 -17.57 0.72 6.37
N ARG A 146 -17.04 1.13 7.51
CA ARG A 146 -16.43 2.45 7.69
C ARG A 146 -15.23 2.68 6.77
N LEU A 147 -14.34 1.69 6.65
CA LEU A 147 -13.15 1.79 5.79
C LEU A 147 -13.50 1.94 4.31
N VAL A 148 -14.48 1.16 3.83
CA VAL A 148 -14.92 1.28 2.43
C VAL A 148 -15.61 2.62 2.21
N ALA A 149 -16.46 3.08 3.15
CA ALA A 149 -17.10 4.39 3.07
C ALA A 149 -16.06 5.53 3.06
N TYR A 150 -15.02 5.44 3.88
CA TYR A 150 -13.91 6.39 3.91
C TYR A 150 -13.19 6.44 2.55
N LEU A 151 -12.86 5.29 1.97
CA LEU A 151 -12.23 5.20 0.65
C LEU A 151 -13.12 5.79 -0.45
N GLU A 152 -14.41 5.43 -0.47
CA GLU A 152 -15.38 5.92 -1.46
C GLU A 152 -15.56 7.45 -1.37
N HIS A 153 -15.68 7.98 -0.14
CA HIS A 153 -15.75 9.42 0.07
C HIS A 153 -14.52 10.14 -0.49
N TYR A 154 -13.35 9.59 -0.25
CA TYR A 154 -12.10 10.11 -0.75
C TYR A 154 -12.05 10.13 -2.28
N VAL A 155 -12.41 9.00 -2.89
CA VAL A 155 -12.47 8.86 -4.34
C VAL A 155 -13.48 9.82 -4.96
N ALA A 156 -14.64 9.99 -4.32
CA ALA A 156 -15.67 10.92 -4.79
C ALA A 156 -15.21 12.39 -4.77
N ARG A 157 -14.41 12.78 -3.77
CA ARG A 157 -13.94 14.17 -3.63
C ARG A 157 -12.74 14.51 -4.48
N LEU A 158 -11.81 13.59 -4.62
CA LEU A 158 -10.50 13.86 -5.21
C LEU A 158 -10.22 13.07 -6.48
N GLY A 159 -11.10 12.12 -6.84
CA GLY A 159 -11.02 11.38 -8.09
C GLY A 159 -11.24 12.23 -9.35
N PRO A 160 -11.30 11.62 -10.51
CA PRO A 160 -11.21 10.18 -10.71
C PRO A 160 -9.79 9.62 -10.52
N PHE A 161 -9.71 8.37 -10.03
CA PHE A 161 -8.50 7.57 -10.01
C PHE A 161 -8.64 6.46 -11.06
N ASP A 162 -7.56 6.17 -11.79
CA ASP A 162 -7.56 5.07 -12.76
C ASP A 162 -7.43 3.72 -12.08
N GLY A 163 -6.68 3.65 -10.98
CA GLY A 163 -6.46 2.44 -10.21
C GLY A 163 -6.19 2.67 -8.73
N LEU A 164 -6.24 1.57 -7.97
CA LEU A 164 -5.74 1.51 -6.60
C LEU A 164 -4.40 0.79 -6.56
N PHE A 165 -3.51 1.28 -5.71
CA PHE A 165 -2.36 0.53 -5.23
C PHE A 165 -2.57 0.22 -3.75
N GLY A 166 -2.29 -1.02 -3.34
CA GLY A 166 -2.31 -1.41 -1.94
C GLY A 166 -1.09 -2.24 -1.57
N PHE A 167 -0.47 -1.96 -0.44
CA PHE A 167 0.60 -2.77 0.13
C PHE A 167 0.11 -3.45 1.40
N SER A 168 0.38 -4.75 1.54
CA SER A 168 0.07 -5.51 2.76
C SER A 168 -1.40 -5.37 3.17
N GLN A 169 -1.71 -4.75 4.30
CA GLN A 169 -3.07 -4.45 4.75
C GLN A 169 -3.84 -3.55 3.79
N GLY A 170 -3.15 -2.60 3.14
CA GLY A 170 -3.74 -1.77 2.08
C GLY A 170 -4.16 -2.58 0.85
N ALA A 171 -3.44 -3.66 0.50
CA ALA A 171 -3.84 -4.56 -0.58
C ALA A 171 -5.12 -5.35 -0.22
N ALA A 172 -5.24 -5.77 1.04
CA ALA A 172 -6.45 -6.41 1.52
C ALA A 172 -7.66 -5.45 1.43
N LEU A 173 -7.51 -4.20 1.90
CA LEU A 173 -8.57 -3.20 1.79
C LEU A 173 -8.93 -2.88 0.34
N ALA A 174 -7.95 -2.70 -0.56
CA ALA A 174 -8.20 -2.46 -1.99
C ALA A 174 -8.99 -3.62 -2.62
N THR A 175 -8.67 -4.85 -2.26
CA THR A 175 -9.38 -6.05 -2.72
C THR A 175 -10.81 -6.08 -2.23
N LEU A 176 -11.03 -5.86 -0.92
CA LEU A 176 -12.37 -5.85 -0.31
C LEU A 176 -13.25 -4.74 -0.90
N ALA A 177 -12.71 -3.53 -1.05
CA ALA A 177 -13.43 -2.41 -1.64
C ALA A 177 -13.75 -2.60 -3.14
N SER A 178 -13.03 -3.49 -3.81
CA SER A 178 -13.24 -3.82 -5.23
C SER A 178 -14.15 -5.02 -5.44
N ALA A 179 -14.46 -5.79 -4.40
CA ALA A 179 -15.26 -7.01 -4.51
C ALA A 179 -16.74 -6.70 -4.68
N ALA A 180 -17.36 -7.21 -5.74
CA ALA A 180 -18.77 -6.94 -6.07
C ALA A 180 -19.72 -7.32 -4.93
N ASP A 181 -19.48 -8.45 -4.25
CA ASP A 181 -20.34 -8.92 -3.16
C ASP A 181 -20.25 -7.98 -1.93
N VAL A 182 -19.05 -7.51 -1.59
CA VAL A 182 -18.84 -6.51 -0.51
C VAL A 182 -19.52 -5.20 -0.87
N ARG A 183 -19.32 -4.70 -2.07
CA ARG A 183 -19.93 -3.47 -2.54
C ARG A 183 -21.45 -3.54 -2.51
N ARG A 184 -22.04 -4.64 -2.99
CA ARG A 184 -23.50 -4.88 -2.95
C ARG A 184 -24.03 -4.88 -1.51
N ALA A 185 -23.34 -5.55 -0.58
CA ALA A 185 -23.72 -5.59 0.83
C ALA A 185 -23.64 -4.21 1.52
N LEU A 186 -22.86 -3.29 0.94
CA LEU A 186 -22.74 -1.88 1.38
C LEU A 186 -23.69 -0.93 0.66
N GLY A 187 -24.51 -1.42 -0.28
CA GLY A 187 -25.38 -0.58 -1.09
C GLY A 187 -24.65 0.27 -2.15
N LEU A 188 -23.43 -0.10 -2.48
CA LEU A 188 -22.61 0.56 -3.51
C LEU A 188 -22.79 -0.11 -4.88
N PRO A 189 -22.51 0.60 -5.99
CA PRO A 189 -22.42 -0.03 -7.29
C PRO A 189 -21.43 -1.19 -7.28
N GLU A 190 -21.80 -2.32 -7.87
CA GLU A 190 -20.93 -3.53 -7.91
C GLU A 190 -19.58 -3.27 -8.59
N SER A 191 -19.59 -2.42 -9.61
CA SER A 191 -18.36 -1.97 -10.28
C SER A 191 -17.82 -0.75 -9.54
N PRO A 192 -16.56 -0.80 -9.05
CA PRO A 192 -15.94 0.35 -8.42
C PRO A 192 -15.59 1.44 -9.47
N PRO A 193 -15.31 2.68 -9.03
CA PRO A 193 -14.97 3.77 -9.93
C PRO A 193 -13.54 3.71 -10.50
N TRP A 194 -12.72 2.77 -10.07
CA TRP A 194 -11.38 2.51 -10.62
C TRP A 194 -11.37 1.26 -11.50
N LYS A 195 -10.38 1.15 -12.38
CA LYS A 195 -10.34 0.15 -13.46
C LYS A 195 -9.43 -1.04 -13.18
N PHE A 196 -8.47 -0.87 -12.28
CA PHE A 196 -7.50 -1.91 -11.94
C PHE A 196 -6.97 -1.76 -10.51
N VAL A 197 -6.33 -2.83 -10.01
CA VAL A 197 -5.68 -2.85 -8.70
C VAL A 197 -4.25 -3.39 -8.83
N LEU A 198 -3.29 -2.69 -8.24
CA LEU A 198 -1.93 -3.15 -8.04
C LEU A 198 -1.75 -3.54 -6.57
N CYS A 199 -1.44 -4.79 -6.28
CA CYS A 199 -1.25 -5.32 -4.94
C CYS A 199 0.22 -5.67 -4.70
N GLY A 200 0.81 -5.15 -3.63
CA GLY A 200 2.12 -5.57 -3.13
C GLY A 200 1.97 -6.37 -1.85
N ASN A 201 2.45 -7.61 -1.85
CA ASN A 201 2.53 -8.47 -0.66
C ASN A 201 1.27 -8.47 0.21
N GLY A 202 0.12 -8.76 -0.39
CA GLY A 202 -1.18 -8.73 0.27
C GLY A 202 -1.28 -9.68 1.46
N VAL A 203 -2.05 -9.30 2.46
CA VAL A 203 -2.28 -10.09 3.67
C VAL A 203 -3.69 -10.68 3.68
N HIS A 204 -4.02 -11.38 4.75
CA HIS A 204 -5.31 -12.00 4.96
C HIS A 204 -6.47 -10.98 4.86
N LEU A 205 -7.56 -11.39 4.22
CA LEU A 205 -8.68 -10.51 3.86
C LEU A 205 -9.68 -10.23 5.00
N GLY A 206 -9.53 -10.85 6.17
CA GLY A 206 -10.54 -10.72 7.21
C GLY A 206 -11.84 -11.44 6.85
N ASP A 207 -11.74 -12.72 6.50
CA ASP A 207 -12.86 -13.55 6.02
C ASP A 207 -14.09 -13.52 6.95
N GLU A 208 -13.89 -13.37 8.28
CA GLU A 208 -14.97 -13.24 9.25
C GLU A 208 -15.82 -11.98 9.02
N ALA A 209 -15.17 -10.84 8.79
CA ALA A 209 -15.85 -9.58 8.49
C ALA A 209 -16.64 -9.66 7.17
N VAL A 210 -16.06 -10.35 6.18
CA VAL A 210 -16.73 -10.57 4.90
C VAL A 210 -17.94 -11.47 5.08
N ALA A 211 -17.79 -12.56 5.80
CA ALA A 211 -18.89 -13.50 6.08
C ALA A 211 -20.04 -12.79 6.82
N GLU A 212 -19.73 -12.02 7.85
CA GLU A 212 -20.71 -11.22 8.60
C GLU A 212 -21.41 -10.19 7.70
N LEU A 213 -20.64 -9.46 6.89
CA LEU A 213 -21.18 -8.41 6.01
C LEU A 213 -22.03 -8.98 4.86
N CYS A 214 -21.62 -10.10 4.28
CA CYS A 214 -22.24 -10.69 3.10
C CYS A 214 -23.24 -11.83 3.40
N GLY A 215 -23.61 -12.01 4.67
CA GLY A 215 -24.62 -13.00 5.07
C GLY A 215 -24.13 -14.44 5.08
N GLY A 216 -22.87 -14.66 5.48
CA GLY A 216 -22.30 -15.99 5.77
C GLY A 216 -21.38 -16.57 4.71
N GLY A 217 -21.17 -15.87 3.60
CA GLY A 217 -20.26 -16.31 2.53
C GLY A 217 -18.87 -15.69 2.64
N LEU A 218 -17.83 -16.49 2.43
CA LEU A 218 -16.47 -15.98 2.22
C LEU A 218 -16.38 -15.33 0.81
N LEU A 219 -15.42 -14.42 0.66
CA LEU A 219 -15.13 -13.87 -0.65
C LEU A 219 -14.63 -15.01 -1.56
N ARG A 220 -15.44 -15.35 -2.55
CA ARG A 220 -15.12 -16.46 -3.48
C ARG A 220 -13.96 -16.09 -4.42
N GLU A 221 -13.36 -17.09 -5.01
CA GLU A 221 -12.43 -16.92 -6.11
C GLU A 221 -13.10 -16.19 -7.28
N GLY A 222 -12.38 -15.28 -7.94
CA GLY A 222 -12.91 -14.49 -9.04
C GLY A 222 -13.97 -13.45 -8.66
N ALA A 223 -14.17 -13.15 -7.36
CA ALA A 223 -15.16 -12.16 -6.90
C ALA A 223 -14.83 -10.72 -7.35
N VAL A 224 -13.56 -10.43 -7.58
CA VAL A 224 -13.10 -9.12 -8.08
C VAL A 224 -12.88 -9.19 -9.59
N ARG A 225 -13.73 -8.52 -10.35
CA ARG A 225 -13.73 -8.55 -11.83
C ARG A 225 -12.92 -7.39 -12.44
N LEU A 226 -11.83 -7.03 -11.79
CA LEU A 226 -10.92 -6.00 -12.27
C LEU A 226 -9.61 -6.62 -12.72
N ARG A 227 -8.94 -5.95 -13.65
CA ARG A 227 -7.54 -6.25 -13.91
C ARG A 227 -6.73 -6.05 -12.64
N SER A 228 -5.79 -6.97 -12.37
CA SER A 228 -4.92 -6.83 -11.21
C SER A 228 -3.51 -7.33 -11.49
N LEU A 229 -2.56 -6.70 -10.80
CA LEU A 229 -1.17 -7.15 -10.77
C LEU A 229 -0.78 -7.35 -9.32
N HIS A 230 -0.29 -8.53 -8.99
CA HIS A 230 0.13 -8.90 -7.65
C HIS A 230 1.65 -9.11 -7.65
N LEU A 231 2.34 -8.26 -6.90
CA LEU A 231 3.78 -8.38 -6.64
C LEU A 231 3.97 -9.15 -5.33
N VAL A 232 4.56 -10.33 -5.41
CA VAL A 232 4.64 -11.28 -4.29
C VAL A 232 6.09 -11.62 -4.02
N GLY A 233 6.58 -11.31 -2.82
CA GLY A 233 7.91 -11.66 -2.38
C GLY A 233 8.07 -13.18 -2.23
N ARG A 234 9.12 -13.77 -2.83
CA ARG A 234 9.42 -15.20 -2.69
C ARG A 234 9.74 -15.58 -1.27
N PHE A 235 10.33 -14.65 -0.52
CA PHE A 235 10.73 -14.82 0.87
C PHE A 235 9.79 -14.11 1.85
N ASP A 236 8.62 -13.69 1.37
CA ASP A 236 7.60 -13.06 2.20
C ASP A 236 6.94 -14.10 3.12
N TYR A 237 6.91 -13.81 4.42
CA TYR A 237 6.20 -14.63 5.40
C TYR A 237 4.69 -14.67 5.16
N CYS A 238 4.13 -13.64 4.48
CA CYS A 238 2.73 -13.58 4.07
C CYS A 238 2.48 -14.11 2.65
N ARG A 239 3.45 -14.79 2.01
CA ARG A 239 3.33 -15.26 0.62
C ARG A 239 2.05 -16.05 0.36
N ALA A 240 1.69 -16.97 1.24
CA ALA A 240 0.46 -17.77 1.08
C ALA A 240 -0.79 -16.88 1.12
N SER A 241 -0.83 -15.88 2.00
CA SER A 241 -1.93 -14.90 2.05
C SER A 241 -1.99 -14.06 0.78
N SER A 242 -0.85 -13.63 0.25
CA SER A 242 -0.78 -12.87 -1.01
C SER A 242 -1.30 -13.69 -2.20
N GLN A 243 -1.00 -14.98 -2.25
CA GLN A 243 -1.52 -15.89 -3.27
C GLN A 243 -3.03 -16.10 -3.12
N SER A 244 -3.51 -16.30 -1.89
CA SER A 244 -4.95 -16.40 -1.61
C SER A 244 -5.70 -15.13 -1.97
N LEU A 245 -5.11 -13.96 -1.72
CA LEU A 245 -5.67 -12.67 -2.12
C LEU A 245 -5.75 -12.55 -3.66
N ALA A 246 -4.71 -12.94 -4.38
CA ALA A 246 -4.70 -12.91 -5.83
C ALA A 246 -5.79 -13.82 -6.43
N ALA A 247 -6.08 -14.97 -5.82
CA ALA A 247 -7.14 -15.87 -6.25
C ALA A 247 -8.56 -15.26 -6.13
N ARG A 248 -8.73 -14.15 -5.39
CA ARG A 248 -10.00 -13.43 -5.32
C ARG A 248 -10.31 -12.62 -6.58
N TYR A 249 -9.31 -12.40 -7.43
CA TYR A 249 -9.48 -11.74 -8.71
C TYR A 249 -9.79 -12.73 -9.84
N ASP A 250 -10.52 -12.26 -10.84
CA ASP A 250 -10.80 -13.07 -12.04
C ASP A 250 -9.47 -13.45 -12.71
N SER A 251 -9.27 -14.73 -12.90
CA SER A 251 -8.02 -15.29 -13.47
C SER A 251 -7.72 -14.78 -14.89
N ALA A 252 -8.72 -14.35 -15.64
CA ALA A 252 -8.52 -13.76 -16.97
C ALA A 252 -7.85 -12.37 -16.90
N GLY A 253 -8.04 -11.65 -15.78
CA GLY A 253 -7.50 -10.31 -15.58
C GLY A 253 -6.39 -10.20 -14.53
N ALA A 254 -6.15 -11.27 -13.76
CA ALA A 254 -5.16 -11.28 -12.69
C ALA A 254 -3.80 -11.77 -13.17
N ARG A 255 -2.75 -11.05 -12.76
CA ARG A 255 -1.35 -11.41 -13.00
C ARG A 255 -0.61 -11.46 -11.67
N VAL A 256 0.21 -12.50 -11.47
CA VAL A 256 1.04 -12.66 -10.27
C VAL A 256 2.49 -12.72 -10.70
N HIS A 257 3.29 -11.83 -10.13
CA HIS A 257 4.73 -11.78 -10.33
C HIS A 257 5.47 -11.94 -9.00
N TYR A 258 6.46 -12.82 -9.00
CA TYR A 258 7.28 -13.09 -7.84
C TYR A 258 8.61 -12.35 -7.94
N HIS A 259 8.99 -11.66 -6.87
CA HIS A 259 10.28 -10.98 -6.75
C HIS A 259 11.11 -11.57 -5.60
N ASP A 260 12.42 -11.42 -5.67
CA ASP A 260 13.36 -12.01 -4.72
C ASP A 260 13.56 -11.16 -3.44
N SER A 261 12.46 -10.69 -2.87
CA SER A 261 12.45 -9.94 -1.61
C SER A 261 11.51 -10.60 -0.60
N GLY A 262 11.50 -10.08 0.64
CA GLY A 262 10.58 -10.43 1.71
C GLY A 262 9.26 -9.64 1.62
N HIS A 263 8.76 -9.21 2.79
CA HIS A 263 7.53 -8.41 2.90
C HIS A 263 7.79 -6.92 2.59
N GLU A 264 8.23 -6.64 1.40
CA GLU A 264 8.58 -5.30 0.90
C GLU A 264 8.29 -5.22 -0.61
N LEU A 265 8.18 -4.02 -1.15
CA LEU A 265 8.12 -3.85 -2.60
C LEU A 265 9.51 -4.09 -3.20
N PRO A 266 9.59 -4.63 -4.43
CA PRO A 266 10.87 -4.88 -5.06
C PRO A 266 11.63 -3.56 -5.28
N ALA A 267 12.83 -3.46 -4.73
CA ALA A 267 13.70 -2.33 -5.01
C ALA A 267 14.36 -2.52 -6.39
N ALA A 268 14.40 -1.42 -7.17
CA ALA A 268 15.04 -1.38 -8.47
C ALA A 268 14.61 -2.52 -9.42
N LEU A 269 13.36 -2.50 -9.86
CA LEU A 269 12.85 -3.41 -10.90
C LEU A 269 13.74 -3.45 -12.17
N GLY A 270 14.58 -2.45 -12.36
CA GLY A 270 15.53 -2.41 -13.47
C GLY A 270 16.57 -3.55 -13.50
N ALA A 271 16.74 -4.26 -12.37
CA ALA A 271 17.56 -5.47 -12.32
C ALA A 271 16.78 -6.74 -12.69
N ASP A 272 15.45 -6.69 -12.69
CA ASP A 272 14.55 -7.77 -13.07
C ASP A 272 13.77 -7.35 -14.32
N ALA A 273 14.39 -7.53 -15.49
CA ALA A 273 13.80 -7.14 -16.76
C ALA A 273 12.42 -7.79 -17.01
N PRO A 274 12.18 -9.08 -16.75
CA PRO A 274 10.86 -9.69 -16.90
C PRO A 274 9.78 -9.04 -16.04
N LEU A 275 10.09 -8.67 -14.79
CA LEU A 275 9.15 -8.00 -13.91
C LEU A 275 8.86 -6.57 -14.39
N GLN A 276 9.89 -5.85 -14.85
CA GLN A 276 9.75 -4.52 -15.44
C GLN A 276 8.83 -4.54 -16.66
N GLU A 277 9.03 -5.50 -17.57
CA GLU A 277 8.20 -5.69 -18.76
C GLU A 277 6.76 -6.03 -18.40
N ALA A 278 6.55 -6.92 -17.43
CA ALA A 278 5.23 -7.31 -16.98
C ALA A 278 4.45 -6.15 -16.35
N VAL A 279 5.12 -5.33 -15.54
CA VAL A 279 4.53 -4.12 -14.93
C VAL A 279 4.23 -3.08 -16.01
N ALA A 280 5.14 -2.88 -16.96
CA ALA A 280 4.94 -1.98 -18.09
C ALA A 280 3.73 -2.41 -18.94
N ALA A 281 3.66 -3.68 -19.33
CA ALA A 281 2.53 -4.22 -20.09
C ALA A 281 1.20 -4.06 -19.35
N PHE A 282 1.19 -4.29 -18.04
CA PHE A 282 -0.01 -4.09 -17.21
C PHE A 282 -0.53 -2.65 -17.27
N PHE A 283 0.34 -1.67 -17.09
CA PHE A 283 -0.05 -0.26 -17.15
C PHE A 283 -0.44 0.18 -18.58
N GLN A 284 0.22 -0.33 -19.60
CA GLN A 284 -0.15 -0.08 -21.00
C GLN A 284 -1.58 -0.57 -21.30
N GLU A 285 -1.90 -1.79 -20.88
CA GLU A 285 -3.25 -2.34 -21.03
C GLU A 285 -4.31 -1.58 -20.21
N ALA A 286 -3.91 -0.92 -19.13
CA ALA A 286 -4.76 -0.03 -18.36
C ALA A 286 -4.92 1.36 -19.00
N GLY A 287 -4.28 1.62 -20.13
CA GLY A 287 -4.34 2.87 -20.91
C GLY A 287 -3.30 3.89 -20.47
N GLY A 288 -2.26 3.48 -19.75
CA GLY A 288 -1.12 4.29 -19.38
C GLY A 288 -0.03 4.29 -20.43
N GLU A 289 0.83 5.27 -20.37
CA GLU A 289 2.02 5.36 -21.19
C GLU A 289 3.24 4.81 -20.45
N ILE A 290 4.09 4.12 -21.18
CA ILE A 290 5.34 3.59 -20.70
C ILE A 290 6.49 4.48 -21.16
N ARG A 291 7.42 4.76 -20.27
CA ARG A 291 8.67 5.45 -20.57
C ARG A 291 9.68 4.44 -21.09
N GLU A 292 10.34 4.79 -22.19
CA GLU A 292 11.47 4.01 -22.73
C GLU A 292 12.71 4.10 -21.84
#